data_fc6e106080a8eb1764692584755f321e
#
_entry.id   fc6e106080a8eb1764692584755f321e
#
_cell.length_a   1.000
_cell.length_b   1.000
_cell.length_c   1.000
_cell.angle_alpha   90.00
_cell.angle_beta   90.00
_cell.angle_gamma   90.00
#
_symmetry.space_group_name_H-M   'P 1'
#
loop_
_entity.id
_entity.type
_entity.pdbx_description
1 polymer ?
#
loop_
_entity_poly.entity_id
_entity_poly.type
_entity_poly.pdbx_seq_one_letter_code
_entity_poly.pdbx_strand_id
1 'polypeptide(L)'
;MYTSIVGGSAVLARAGIIATAAVFGLTYSLSAALIALDLAERGLSEGLIGANAAMHAVGVLAMAFLLPRIGARLGLRRAIAGALGCAALLLCLFPLIPLVWLWFPLRILLGAASEVLFVLSETWLNALSTERSRARTMGAYTAALSVGFALGPLILSLVGSEGFTAYGIGATLAASAALFIAFARIAAPAFEKPAHGDPLRYMRLAPVAMGATALNAAIETAGLTFLTLYAMSLGWGEGDATQLMAYMMFGAIVLQVPIGWLGDRMDRERLIVALAAVSALGAAVWPFALASPAMTYALLFVWGGVFVGIYTLMLAIVGSRFSGSDIIGIYAGMGLFWGVGALVGPALAGFAMQAAGHGLPIFVALACGLFAMAALAVGRRAMR
;
A
#
# COMPACT_ATOMS: atom_id res chain seq x y z
N MET A 1 7.91 -35.86 -22.51
CA MET A 1 7.57 -36.02 -21.09
C MET A 1 8.32 -35.06 -20.16
N TYR A 2 9.58 -34.70 -20.44
CA TYR A 2 10.35 -33.71 -19.63
C TYR A 2 9.83 -32.25 -19.77
N THR A 3 9.34 -31.83 -20.93
CA THR A 3 8.83 -30.49 -21.18
C THR A 3 7.51 -30.16 -20.45
N SER A 4 6.67 -31.16 -20.15
CA SER A 4 5.41 -30.98 -19.42
C SER A 4 5.62 -30.80 -17.92
N ILE A 5 6.66 -31.39 -17.34
CA ILE A 5 6.98 -31.29 -15.91
C ILE A 5 7.59 -29.91 -15.60
N VAL A 6 8.41 -29.37 -16.51
CA VAL A 6 9.00 -28.03 -16.37
C VAL A 6 7.93 -26.93 -16.51
N GLY A 7 6.95 -27.13 -17.40
CA GLY A 7 5.84 -26.21 -17.57
C GLY A 7 4.92 -26.12 -16.34
N GLY A 8 4.61 -27.27 -15.74
CA GLY A 8 3.76 -27.34 -14.53
C GLY A 8 4.40 -26.69 -13.30
N SER A 9 5.70 -26.86 -13.10
CA SER A 9 6.44 -26.24 -11.98
C SER A 9 6.50 -24.71 -12.10
N ALA A 10 6.65 -24.18 -13.31
CA ALA A 10 6.69 -22.71 -13.54
C ALA A 10 5.31 -22.06 -13.33
N VAL A 11 4.22 -22.73 -13.72
CA VAL A 11 2.85 -22.25 -13.46
C VAL A 11 2.56 -22.24 -11.97
N LEU A 12 2.91 -23.30 -11.26
CA LEU A 12 2.73 -23.38 -9.81
C LEU A 12 3.56 -22.30 -9.08
N ALA A 13 4.78 -22.03 -9.55
CA ALA A 13 5.63 -20.97 -9.04
C ALA A 13 4.97 -19.59 -9.17
N ARG A 14 4.50 -19.25 -10.38
CA ARG A 14 3.83 -17.97 -10.63
C ARG A 14 2.57 -17.83 -9.79
N ALA A 15 1.73 -18.86 -9.74
CA ALA A 15 0.50 -18.85 -8.93
C ALA A 15 0.81 -18.67 -7.44
N GLY A 16 1.81 -19.37 -6.92
CA GLY A 16 2.21 -19.25 -5.51
C GLY A 16 2.72 -17.85 -5.15
N ILE A 17 3.52 -17.22 -6.04
CA ILE A 17 4.02 -15.86 -5.78
C ILE A 17 2.90 -14.82 -5.92
N ILE A 18 1.98 -14.98 -6.88
CA ILE A 18 0.80 -14.12 -7.01
C ILE A 18 -0.10 -14.27 -5.77
N ALA A 19 -0.30 -15.49 -5.25
CA ALA A 19 -1.01 -15.71 -4.00
C ALA A 19 -0.29 -15.04 -2.80
N THR A 20 1.05 -15.08 -2.75
CA THR A 20 1.84 -14.37 -1.74
C THR A 20 1.59 -12.86 -1.75
N ALA A 21 1.44 -12.26 -2.94
CA ALA A 21 1.10 -10.84 -3.06
C ALA A 21 -0.29 -10.54 -2.49
N ALA A 22 -1.28 -11.39 -2.75
CA ALA A 22 -2.61 -11.25 -2.17
C ALA A 22 -2.58 -11.37 -0.63
N VAL A 23 -1.84 -12.34 -0.10
CA VAL A 23 -1.66 -12.51 1.34
C VAL A 23 -0.93 -11.31 1.96
N PHE A 24 0.09 -10.77 1.29
CA PHE A 24 0.77 -9.56 1.71
C PHE A 24 -0.21 -8.37 1.79
N GLY A 25 -0.94 -8.08 0.71
CA GLY A 25 -1.92 -6.98 0.70
C GLY A 25 -2.98 -7.13 1.79
N LEU A 26 -3.49 -8.34 1.99
CA LEU A 26 -4.48 -8.65 3.01
C LEU A 26 -3.91 -8.45 4.42
N THR A 27 -2.76 -9.03 4.74
CA THR A 27 -2.16 -8.92 6.07
C THR A 27 -1.76 -7.49 6.40
N TYR A 28 -1.30 -6.74 5.41
CA TYR A 28 -0.98 -5.32 5.54
C TYR A 28 -2.22 -4.50 5.89
N SER A 29 -3.27 -4.55 5.05
CA SER A 29 -4.48 -3.74 5.23
C SER A 29 -5.29 -4.15 6.46
N LEU A 30 -5.40 -5.46 6.73
CA LEU A 30 -6.03 -5.99 7.95
C LEU A 30 -5.31 -5.49 9.20
N SER A 31 -3.99 -5.64 9.27
CA SER A 31 -3.21 -5.25 10.45
C SER A 31 -3.18 -3.73 10.66
N ALA A 32 -3.28 -2.93 9.60
CA ALA A 32 -3.28 -1.48 9.72
C ALA A 32 -4.51 -0.98 10.48
N ALA A 33 -5.70 -1.41 10.07
CA ALA A 33 -6.97 -1.04 10.73
C ALA A 33 -7.12 -1.70 12.11
N LEU A 34 -6.84 -3.02 12.20
CA LEU A 34 -7.00 -3.79 13.43
C LEU A 34 -6.15 -3.26 14.58
N ILE A 35 -4.85 -2.99 14.33
CA ILE A 35 -3.95 -2.43 15.35
C ILE A 35 -4.40 -1.02 15.75
N ALA A 36 -4.91 -0.21 14.82
CA ALA A 36 -5.39 1.13 15.14
C ALA A 36 -6.63 1.07 16.05
N LEU A 37 -7.59 0.17 15.77
CA LEU A 37 -8.78 -0.05 16.58
C LEU A 37 -8.41 -0.53 17.99
N ASP A 38 -7.56 -1.54 18.11
CA ASP A 38 -7.12 -2.09 19.40
C ASP A 38 -6.35 -1.05 20.23
N LEU A 39 -5.51 -0.19 19.62
CA LEU A 39 -4.85 0.91 20.31
C LEU A 39 -5.86 1.98 20.78
N ALA A 40 -6.89 2.25 20.00
CA ALA A 40 -7.95 3.18 20.37
C ALA A 40 -8.79 2.65 21.54
N GLU A 41 -9.16 1.35 21.54
CA GLU A 41 -9.82 0.69 22.66
C GLU A 41 -9.00 0.72 23.94
N ARG A 42 -7.68 0.66 23.84
CA ARG A 42 -6.74 0.80 24.96
C ARG A 42 -6.56 2.26 25.42
N GLY A 43 -7.27 3.21 24.81
CA GLY A 43 -7.31 4.62 25.21
C GLY A 43 -6.11 5.45 24.73
N LEU A 44 -5.38 5.02 23.68
CA LEU A 44 -4.33 5.85 23.09
C LEU A 44 -4.95 6.98 22.27
N SER A 45 -4.31 8.14 22.32
CA SER A 45 -4.67 9.27 21.46
C SER A 45 -4.38 8.98 19.99
N GLU A 46 -5.12 9.60 19.08
CA GLU A 46 -4.98 9.46 17.63
C GLU A 46 -3.55 9.79 17.17
N GLY A 47 -2.89 10.77 17.83
CA GLY A 47 -1.49 11.10 17.57
C GLY A 47 -0.54 9.93 17.86
N LEU A 48 -0.74 9.17 18.96
CA LEU A 48 0.05 7.97 19.27
C LEU A 48 -0.28 6.80 18.34
N ILE A 49 -1.54 6.63 17.97
CA ILE A 49 -1.97 5.64 16.98
C ILE A 49 -1.29 5.91 15.63
N GLY A 50 -1.29 7.17 15.18
CA GLY A 50 -0.60 7.60 13.96
C GLY A 50 0.91 7.41 14.03
N ALA A 51 1.53 7.71 15.18
CA ALA A 51 2.94 7.45 15.41
C ALA A 51 3.27 5.95 15.36
N ASN A 52 2.41 5.09 15.94
CA ASN A 52 2.56 3.63 15.83
C ASN A 52 2.44 3.16 14.38
N ALA A 53 1.45 3.64 13.62
CA ALA A 53 1.28 3.31 12.21
C ALA A 53 2.51 3.74 11.39
N ALA A 54 3.08 4.91 11.66
CA ALA A 54 4.31 5.40 11.03
C ALA A 54 5.53 4.49 11.27
N MET A 55 5.58 3.75 12.38
CA MET A 55 6.67 2.78 12.65
C MET A 55 6.74 1.67 11.62
N HIS A 56 5.61 1.31 11.00
CA HIS A 56 5.63 0.37 9.88
C HIS A 56 6.53 0.87 8.74
N ALA A 57 6.39 2.13 8.37
CA ALA A 57 7.22 2.73 7.32
C ALA A 57 8.70 2.86 7.73
N VAL A 58 9.00 3.05 9.01
CA VAL A 58 10.39 2.95 9.52
C VAL A 58 10.96 1.58 9.22
N GLY A 59 10.20 0.52 9.45
CA GLY A 59 10.58 -0.86 9.13
C GLY A 59 10.82 -1.09 7.63
N VAL A 60 9.90 -0.59 6.80
CA VAL A 60 10.02 -0.62 5.33
C VAL A 60 11.31 0.06 4.88
N LEU A 61 11.52 1.31 5.28
CA LEU A 61 12.70 2.10 4.90
C LEU A 61 14.01 1.47 5.39
N ALA A 62 14.05 0.99 6.63
CA ALA A 62 15.23 0.32 7.17
C ALA A 62 15.55 -0.97 6.41
N MET A 63 14.51 -1.75 6.07
CA MET A 63 14.67 -3.00 5.35
C MET A 63 15.10 -2.79 3.91
N ALA A 64 14.67 -1.73 3.24
CA ALA A 64 15.10 -1.40 1.87
C ALA A 64 16.64 -1.35 1.73
N PHE A 65 17.33 -0.81 2.75
CA PHE A 65 18.81 -0.80 2.78
C PHE A 65 19.43 -2.18 3.10
N LEU A 66 18.74 -3.04 3.83
CA LEU A 66 19.22 -4.37 4.22
C LEU A 66 18.88 -5.44 3.18
N LEU A 67 17.86 -5.22 2.38
CA LEU A 67 17.29 -6.17 1.44
C LEU A 67 18.32 -6.79 0.47
N PRO A 68 19.26 -6.01 -0.13
CA PRO A 68 20.29 -6.59 -1.00
C PRO A 68 21.20 -7.59 -0.30
N ARG A 69 21.49 -7.37 1.00
CA ARG A 69 22.31 -8.30 1.82
C ARG A 69 21.53 -9.56 2.19
N ILE A 70 20.26 -9.39 2.54
CA ILE A 70 19.34 -10.50 2.90
C ILE A 70 19.10 -11.38 1.67
N GLY A 71 18.75 -10.78 0.52
CA GLY A 71 18.54 -11.49 -0.73
C GLY A 71 19.77 -12.27 -1.19
N ALA A 72 20.96 -11.68 -1.06
CA ALA A 72 22.22 -12.34 -1.43
C ALA A 72 22.59 -13.50 -0.50
N ARG A 73 22.27 -13.42 0.81
CA ARG A 73 22.63 -14.46 1.80
C ARG A 73 21.62 -15.60 1.87
N LEU A 74 20.33 -15.27 1.90
CA LEU A 74 19.25 -16.24 2.11
C LEU A 74 18.65 -16.74 0.79
N GLY A 75 18.76 -15.95 -0.28
CA GLY A 75 18.02 -16.16 -1.54
C GLY A 75 16.53 -15.82 -1.39
N LEU A 76 15.85 -15.66 -2.54
CA LEU A 76 14.46 -15.19 -2.59
C LEU A 76 13.50 -16.06 -1.78
N ARG A 77 13.58 -17.40 -1.96
CA ARG A 77 12.66 -18.34 -1.34
C ARG A 77 12.69 -18.32 0.18
N ARG A 78 13.89 -18.40 0.78
CA ARG A 78 14.03 -18.44 2.25
C ARG A 78 13.70 -17.07 2.87
N ALA A 79 14.04 -15.98 2.18
CA ALA A 79 13.74 -14.64 2.64
C ALA A 79 12.21 -14.40 2.65
N ILE A 80 11.49 -14.78 1.58
CA ILE A 80 10.03 -14.63 1.51
C ILE A 80 9.34 -15.53 2.54
N ALA A 81 9.71 -16.82 2.62
CA ALA A 81 9.12 -17.73 3.60
C ALA A 81 9.38 -17.27 5.05
N GLY A 82 10.59 -16.77 5.33
CA GLY A 82 10.94 -16.20 6.63
C GLY A 82 10.16 -14.94 6.97
N ALA A 83 9.96 -14.05 6.00
CA ALA A 83 9.17 -12.84 6.19
C ALA A 83 7.68 -13.12 6.42
N LEU A 84 7.09 -14.08 5.69
CA LEU A 84 5.72 -14.56 5.94
C LEU A 84 5.59 -15.18 7.34
N GLY A 85 6.54 -16.03 7.75
CA GLY A 85 6.56 -16.62 9.08
C GLY A 85 6.73 -15.56 10.18
N CYS A 86 7.58 -14.57 9.95
CA CYS A 86 7.75 -13.42 10.84
C CYS A 86 6.44 -12.62 10.96
N ALA A 87 5.79 -12.31 9.85
CA ALA A 87 4.51 -11.60 9.86
C ALA A 87 3.43 -12.39 10.62
N ALA A 88 3.34 -13.71 10.39
CA ALA A 88 2.41 -14.58 11.12
C ALA A 88 2.66 -14.55 12.64
N LEU A 89 3.93 -14.67 13.05
CA LEU A 89 4.32 -14.61 14.46
C LEU A 89 3.98 -13.24 15.07
N LEU A 90 4.33 -12.16 14.38
CA LEU A 90 4.07 -10.79 14.85
C LEU A 90 2.57 -10.53 15.03
N LEU A 91 1.73 -10.98 14.07
CA LEU A 91 0.27 -10.86 14.19
C LEU A 91 -0.26 -11.61 15.42
N CYS A 92 0.30 -12.77 15.78
CA CYS A 92 -0.06 -13.46 17.02
C CYS A 92 0.43 -12.71 18.27
N LEU A 93 1.56 -12.02 18.20
CA LEU A 93 2.15 -11.34 19.35
C LEU A 93 1.40 -10.07 19.74
N PHE A 94 0.83 -9.31 18.79
CA PHE A 94 0.11 -8.07 19.11
C PHE A 94 -0.95 -8.26 20.20
N PRO A 95 -1.95 -9.14 20.05
CA PRO A 95 -2.99 -9.31 21.07
C PRO A 95 -2.48 -9.96 22.38
N LEU A 96 -1.36 -10.70 22.34
CA LEU A 96 -0.80 -11.37 23.50
C LEU A 96 0.05 -10.45 24.40
N ILE A 97 0.55 -9.33 23.84
CA ILE A 97 1.42 -8.43 24.57
C ILE A 97 0.58 -7.27 25.15
N PRO A 98 0.43 -7.18 26.49
CA PRO A 98 -0.36 -6.13 27.15
C PRO A 98 0.32 -4.76 27.12
N LEU A 99 1.66 -4.73 26.98
CA LEU A 99 2.48 -3.51 26.98
C LEU A 99 2.42 -2.83 25.63
N VAL A 100 1.60 -1.81 25.49
CA VAL A 100 1.39 -1.06 24.24
C VAL A 100 2.68 -0.49 23.66
N TRP A 101 3.64 -0.10 24.46
CA TRP A 101 4.93 0.43 24.00
C TRP A 101 5.77 -0.59 23.21
N LEU A 102 5.57 -1.88 23.44
CA LEU A 102 6.20 -2.94 22.63
C LEU A 102 5.57 -3.07 21.25
N TRP A 103 4.38 -2.51 21.04
CA TRP A 103 3.73 -2.51 19.73
C TRP A 103 4.46 -1.63 18.71
N PHE A 104 5.21 -0.62 19.15
CA PHE A 104 6.06 0.21 18.27
C PHE A 104 7.19 -0.60 17.61
N PRO A 105 8.06 -1.31 18.33
CA PRO A 105 9.05 -2.18 17.70
C PRO A 105 8.44 -3.35 16.93
N LEU A 106 7.30 -3.93 17.39
CA LEU A 106 6.60 -4.96 16.62
C LEU A 106 6.12 -4.41 15.27
N ARG A 107 5.65 -3.17 15.24
CA ARG A 107 5.22 -2.50 14.02
C ARG A 107 6.38 -2.27 13.04
N ILE A 108 7.56 -1.90 13.55
CA ILE A 108 8.80 -1.79 12.75
C ILE A 108 9.16 -3.14 12.13
N LEU A 109 9.13 -4.21 12.91
CA LEU A 109 9.43 -5.56 12.41
C LEU A 109 8.41 -6.04 11.38
N LEU A 110 7.12 -5.72 11.57
CA LEU A 110 6.08 -6.04 10.61
C LEU A 110 6.28 -5.28 9.29
N GLY A 111 6.67 -4.00 9.35
CA GLY A 111 7.03 -3.21 8.18
C GLY A 111 8.26 -3.76 7.45
N ALA A 112 9.27 -4.19 8.19
CA ALA A 112 10.45 -4.83 7.64
C ALA A 112 10.11 -6.15 6.91
N ALA A 113 9.24 -6.98 7.50
CA ALA A 113 8.75 -8.20 6.86
C ALA A 113 7.94 -7.88 5.58
N SER A 114 7.10 -6.86 5.64
CA SER A 114 6.29 -6.38 4.51
C SER A 114 7.14 -5.97 3.31
N GLU A 115 8.23 -5.24 3.54
CA GLU A 115 9.16 -4.82 2.48
C GLU A 115 9.84 -6.01 1.81
N VAL A 116 10.29 -6.99 2.60
CA VAL A 116 10.85 -8.24 2.06
C VAL A 116 9.83 -8.94 1.16
N LEU A 117 8.57 -9.06 1.61
CA LEU A 117 7.50 -9.71 0.86
C LEU A 117 7.23 -8.99 -0.45
N PHE A 118 7.07 -7.68 -0.41
CA PHE A 118 6.73 -6.87 -1.57
C PHE A 118 7.83 -6.95 -2.62
N VAL A 119 9.05 -6.53 -2.28
CA VAL A 119 10.15 -6.39 -3.24
C VAL A 119 10.63 -7.74 -3.76
N LEU A 120 10.79 -8.75 -2.90
CA LEU A 120 11.33 -10.03 -3.34
C LEU A 120 10.31 -10.89 -4.10
N SER A 121 9.01 -10.78 -3.79
CA SER A 121 7.98 -11.48 -4.58
C SER A 121 7.84 -10.88 -5.98
N GLU A 122 7.88 -9.56 -6.11
CA GLU A 122 7.90 -8.88 -7.40
C GLU A 122 9.16 -9.25 -8.22
N THR A 123 10.34 -9.21 -7.58
CA THR A 123 11.61 -9.61 -8.19
C THR A 123 11.55 -11.05 -8.71
N TRP A 124 11.04 -11.97 -7.91
CA TRP A 124 10.93 -13.37 -8.31
C TRP A 124 9.97 -13.55 -9.48
N LEU A 125 8.81 -12.90 -9.44
CA LEU A 125 7.83 -13.01 -10.50
C LEU A 125 8.34 -12.41 -11.82
N ASN A 126 9.05 -11.29 -11.77
CA ASN A 126 9.71 -10.68 -12.92
C ASN A 126 10.72 -11.65 -13.55
N ALA A 127 11.54 -12.30 -12.74
CA ALA A 127 12.54 -13.28 -13.21
C ALA A 127 11.91 -14.55 -13.82
N LEU A 128 10.70 -14.94 -13.41
CA LEU A 128 9.94 -16.05 -14.01
C LEU A 128 9.19 -15.62 -15.30
N SER A 129 9.18 -14.35 -15.63
CA SER A 129 8.40 -13.81 -16.73
C SER A 129 9.29 -13.66 -17.99
N THR A 130 8.75 -14.05 -19.14
CA THR A 130 9.37 -13.75 -20.44
C THR A 130 8.91 -12.38 -20.92
N GLU A 131 9.60 -11.76 -21.87
CA GLU A 131 9.20 -10.48 -22.47
C GLU A 131 7.73 -10.46 -22.90
N ARG A 132 7.27 -11.55 -23.57
CA ARG A 132 5.88 -11.68 -24.05
C ARG A 132 4.85 -11.82 -22.92
N SER A 133 5.22 -12.36 -21.77
CA SER A 133 4.29 -12.63 -20.64
C SER A 133 4.42 -11.63 -19.50
N ARG A 134 5.46 -10.79 -19.48
CA ARG A 134 5.80 -9.91 -18.35
C ARG A 134 4.63 -8.99 -17.97
N ALA A 135 4.09 -8.24 -18.93
CA ALA A 135 3.01 -7.31 -18.67
C ALA A 135 1.76 -8.02 -18.09
N ARG A 136 1.37 -9.18 -18.67
CA ARG A 136 0.25 -9.97 -18.19
C ARG A 136 0.50 -10.54 -16.80
N THR A 137 1.70 -11.01 -16.53
CA THR A 137 2.07 -11.62 -15.25
C THR A 137 2.13 -10.57 -14.14
N MET A 138 2.72 -9.41 -14.42
CA MET A 138 2.75 -8.29 -13.47
C MET A 138 1.35 -7.69 -13.25
N GLY A 139 0.52 -7.63 -14.28
CA GLY A 139 -0.88 -7.23 -14.14
C GLY A 139 -1.67 -8.17 -13.21
N ALA A 140 -1.47 -9.49 -13.32
CA ALA A 140 -2.07 -10.46 -12.40
C ALA A 140 -1.55 -10.31 -10.96
N TYR A 141 -0.26 -10.02 -10.78
CA TYR A 141 0.34 -9.72 -9.46
C TYR A 141 -0.29 -8.48 -8.82
N THR A 142 -0.36 -7.38 -9.57
CA THR A 142 -0.95 -6.13 -9.08
C THR A 142 -2.44 -6.30 -8.76
N ALA A 143 -3.19 -7.03 -9.58
CA ALA A 143 -4.59 -7.34 -9.31
C ALA A 143 -4.76 -8.17 -8.03
N ALA A 144 -3.93 -9.20 -7.83
CA ALA A 144 -3.96 -10.04 -6.63
C ALA A 144 -3.61 -9.22 -5.37
N LEU A 145 -2.61 -8.34 -5.47
CA LEU A 145 -2.23 -7.40 -4.42
C LEU A 145 -3.42 -6.48 -4.05
N SER A 146 -4.07 -5.87 -5.03
CA SER A 146 -5.21 -4.98 -4.84
C SER A 146 -6.42 -5.71 -4.22
N VAL A 147 -6.68 -6.94 -4.66
CA VAL A 147 -7.70 -7.80 -4.04
C VAL A 147 -7.36 -8.07 -2.57
N GLY A 148 -6.09 -8.37 -2.27
CA GLY A 148 -5.61 -8.54 -0.90
C GLY A 148 -5.89 -7.31 -0.04
N PHE A 149 -5.54 -6.12 -0.54
CA PHE A 149 -5.80 -4.85 0.15
C PHE A 149 -7.29 -4.60 0.44
N ALA A 150 -8.18 -4.99 -0.45
CA ALA A 150 -9.62 -4.85 -0.26
C ALA A 150 -10.18 -5.90 0.72
N LEU A 151 -9.61 -7.13 0.73
CA LEU A 151 -10.06 -8.22 1.59
C LEU A 151 -9.75 -8.00 3.08
N GLY A 152 -8.66 -7.29 3.43
CA GLY A 152 -8.31 -7.04 4.83
C GLY A 152 -9.43 -6.33 5.60
N PRO A 153 -9.86 -5.13 5.19
CA PRO A 153 -10.98 -4.43 5.81
C PRO A 153 -12.31 -5.21 5.73
N LEU A 154 -12.54 -5.94 4.64
CA LEU A 154 -13.75 -6.77 4.50
C LEU A 154 -13.78 -7.90 5.52
N ILE A 155 -12.67 -8.62 5.73
CA ILE A 155 -12.58 -9.65 6.78
C ILE A 155 -12.82 -9.01 8.14
N LEU A 156 -12.18 -7.88 8.43
CA LEU A 156 -12.34 -7.18 9.70
C LEU A 156 -13.79 -6.77 9.95
N SER A 157 -14.52 -6.30 8.93
CA SER A 157 -15.93 -5.95 9.04
C SER A 157 -16.85 -7.13 9.37
N LEU A 158 -16.45 -8.35 9.00
CA LEU A 158 -17.22 -9.57 9.23
C LEU A 158 -16.93 -10.21 10.60
N VAL A 159 -15.69 -10.13 11.08
CA VAL A 159 -15.27 -10.83 12.30
C VAL A 159 -15.10 -9.90 13.50
N GLY A 160 -15.07 -8.58 13.28
CA GLY A 160 -14.80 -7.57 14.30
C GLY A 160 -13.33 -7.47 14.69
N SER A 161 -13.01 -6.46 15.49
CA SER A 161 -11.66 -6.21 16.02
C SER A 161 -11.40 -6.91 17.35
N GLU A 162 -12.43 -7.36 18.03
CA GLU A 162 -12.31 -7.91 19.38
C GLU A 162 -11.51 -9.22 19.43
N GLY A 163 -10.59 -9.29 20.36
CA GLY A 163 -9.87 -10.51 20.73
C GLY A 163 -8.86 -10.99 19.69
N PHE A 164 -8.72 -12.32 19.56
CA PHE A 164 -7.67 -12.94 18.75
C PHE A 164 -8.10 -13.27 17.32
N THR A 165 -9.41 -13.24 17.01
CA THR A 165 -9.95 -13.82 15.76
C THR A 165 -9.38 -13.20 14.51
N ALA A 166 -9.42 -11.87 14.38
CA ALA A 166 -8.91 -11.18 13.19
C ALA A 166 -7.38 -11.33 13.04
N TYR A 167 -6.63 -11.23 14.14
CA TYR A 167 -5.18 -11.50 14.17
C TYR A 167 -4.87 -12.95 13.75
N GLY A 168 -5.65 -13.91 14.28
CA GLY A 168 -5.50 -15.33 13.98
C GLY A 168 -5.74 -15.68 12.52
N ILE A 169 -6.73 -15.05 11.89
CA ILE A 169 -6.99 -15.21 10.45
C ILE A 169 -5.77 -14.73 9.64
N GLY A 170 -5.32 -13.50 9.89
CA GLY A 170 -4.14 -12.95 9.21
C GLY A 170 -2.89 -13.81 9.42
N ALA A 171 -2.64 -14.24 10.65
CA ALA A 171 -1.51 -15.10 11.00
C ALA A 171 -1.59 -16.47 10.30
N THR A 172 -2.78 -17.09 10.26
CA THR A 172 -2.98 -18.40 9.61
C THR A 172 -2.74 -18.30 8.09
N LEU A 173 -3.24 -17.25 7.44
CA LEU A 173 -3.02 -17.03 6.02
C LEU A 173 -1.54 -16.80 5.71
N ALA A 174 -0.85 -15.97 6.50
CA ALA A 174 0.58 -15.74 6.35
C ALA A 174 1.40 -17.01 6.61
N ALA A 175 1.09 -17.76 7.65
CA ALA A 175 1.75 -19.04 7.96
C ALA A 175 1.53 -20.09 6.86
N SER A 176 0.31 -20.20 6.33
CA SER A 176 -0.02 -21.11 5.23
C SER A 176 0.77 -20.78 3.96
N ALA A 177 0.87 -19.48 3.63
CA ALA A 177 1.69 -19.01 2.52
C ALA A 177 3.20 -19.27 2.77
N ALA A 178 3.68 -19.07 4.00
CA ALA A 178 5.06 -19.38 4.39
C ALA A 178 5.39 -20.87 4.18
N LEU A 179 4.54 -21.76 4.65
CA LEU A 179 4.69 -23.20 4.48
C LEU A 179 4.64 -23.59 3.01
N PHE A 180 3.71 -23.03 2.24
CA PHE A 180 3.64 -23.28 0.80
C PHE A 180 4.95 -22.88 0.10
N ILE A 181 5.46 -21.68 0.31
CA ILE A 181 6.71 -21.19 -0.29
C ILE A 181 7.92 -22.02 0.22
N ALA A 182 7.93 -22.41 1.49
CA ALA A 182 9.04 -23.19 2.07
C ALA A 182 9.12 -24.61 1.51
N PHE A 183 8.00 -25.29 1.34
CA PHE A 183 7.94 -26.70 0.97
C PHE A 183 7.66 -26.98 -0.50
N ALA A 184 7.05 -26.03 -1.24
CA ALA A 184 6.87 -26.19 -2.68
C ALA A 184 8.23 -26.29 -3.39
N ARG A 185 8.36 -27.31 -4.25
CA ARG A 185 9.59 -27.54 -5.05
C ARG A 185 9.62 -26.58 -6.23
N ILE A 186 9.67 -25.27 -5.92
CA ILE A 186 9.68 -24.18 -6.89
C ILE A 186 11.12 -23.66 -7.00
N ALA A 187 11.67 -23.62 -8.21
CA ALA A 187 12.98 -23.04 -8.44
C ALA A 187 12.92 -21.52 -8.26
N ALA A 188 13.74 -20.99 -7.36
CA ALA A 188 13.93 -19.54 -7.22
C ALA A 188 15.15 -19.13 -8.04
N PRO A 189 15.06 -18.02 -8.81
CA PRO A 189 16.21 -17.46 -9.50
C PRO A 189 17.25 -16.92 -8.51
N ALA A 190 18.49 -16.78 -8.98
CA ALA A 190 19.52 -16.10 -8.19
C ALA A 190 19.12 -14.63 -7.97
N PHE A 191 19.43 -14.10 -6.78
CA PHE A 191 19.18 -12.71 -6.48
C PHE A 191 20.27 -11.84 -7.12
N GLU A 192 19.87 -10.97 -8.04
CA GLU A 192 20.74 -9.96 -8.64
C GLU A 192 20.66 -8.67 -7.82
N LYS A 193 21.84 -8.11 -7.47
CA LYS A 193 21.88 -6.86 -6.72
C LYS A 193 21.38 -5.71 -7.59
N PRO A 194 20.46 -4.85 -7.10
CA PRO A 194 20.05 -3.65 -7.82
C PRO A 194 21.25 -2.74 -8.10
N ALA A 195 21.24 -2.08 -9.27
CA ALA A 195 22.21 -1.03 -9.57
C ALA A 195 22.04 0.15 -8.61
N HIS A 196 23.14 0.68 -8.09
CA HIS A 196 23.11 1.85 -7.23
C HIS A 196 22.81 3.09 -8.07
N GLY A 197 21.70 3.78 -7.76
CA GLY A 197 21.35 5.08 -8.32
C GLY A 197 21.39 6.17 -7.24
N ASP A 198 21.59 7.42 -7.64
CA ASP A 198 21.47 8.58 -6.74
C ASP A 198 19.99 9.02 -6.65
N PRO A 199 19.27 8.79 -5.53
CA PRO A 199 17.86 9.16 -5.40
C PRO A 199 17.61 10.67 -5.57
N LEU A 200 18.58 11.52 -5.18
CA LEU A 200 18.48 12.98 -5.31
C LEU A 200 18.48 13.44 -6.77
N ARG A 201 19.23 12.76 -7.62
CA ARG A 201 19.21 13.01 -9.06
C ARG A 201 17.80 12.76 -9.63
N TYR A 202 17.20 11.63 -9.28
CA TYR A 202 15.88 11.22 -9.80
C TYR A 202 14.74 12.09 -9.25
N MET A 203 14.87 12.60 -8.01
CA MET A 203 13.96 13.59 -7.46
C MET A 203 13.92 14.88 -8.30
N ARG A 204 15.07 15.30 -8.82
CA ARG A 204 15.13 16.49 -9.69
C ARG A 204 14.60 16.21 -11.11
N LEU A 205 14.78 14.99 -11.61
CA LEU A 205 14.30 14.58 -12.94
C LEU A 205 12.78 14.40 -13.01
N ALA A 206 12.18 13.87 -11.96
CA ALA A 206 10.75 13.55 -11.91
C ALA A 206 10.08 13.98 -10.58
N PRO A 207 10.12 15.28 -10.23
CA PRO A 207 9.65 15.75 -8.93
C PRO A 207 8.14 15.50 -8.70
N VAL A 208 7.33 15.62 -9.75
CA VAL A 208 5.88 15.36 -9.66
C VAL A 208 5.62 13.87 -9.42
N ALA A 209 6.44 12.97 -9.99
CA ALA A 209 6.32 11.54 -9.74
C ALA A 209 6.64 11.18 -8.28
N MET A 210 7.70 11.75 -7.73
CA MET A 210 8.05 11.56 -6.31
C MET A 210 6.94 12.10 -5.40
N GLY A 211 6.43 13.30 -5.68
CA GLY A 211 5.34 13.91 -4.92
C GLY A 211 4.04 13.12 -5.00
N ALA A 212 3.66 12.63 -6.18
CA ALA A 212 2.46 11.79 -6.36
C ALA A 212 2.57 10.47 -5.59
N THR A 213 3.75 9.86 -5.60
CA THR A 213 4.00 8.60 -4.85
C THR A 213 3.93 8.83 -3.35
N ALA A 214 4.56 9.89 -2.85
CA ALA A 214 4.50 10.25 -1.43
C ALA A 214 3.07 10.59 -1.00
N LEU A 215 2.31 11.34 -1.81
CA LEU A 215 0.91 11.64 -1.57
C LEU A 215 0.05 10.38 -1.50
N ASN A 216 0.22 9.48 -2.49
CA ASN A 216 -0.51 8.22 -2.54
C ASN A 216 -0.27 7.40 -1.26
N ALA A 217 0.99 7.20 -0.90
CA ALA A 217 1.36 6.45 0.30
C ALA A 217 0.85 7.11 1.59
N ALA A 218 0.97 8.44 1.70
CA ALA A 218 0.52 9.17 2.89
C ALA A 218 -0.99 9.02 3.13
N ILE A 219 -1.79 9.18 2.08
CA ILE A 219 -3.25 9.10 2.19
C ILE A 219 -3.73 7.66 2.31
N GLU A 220 -3.14 6.73 1.57
CA GLU A 220 -3.47 5.30 1.66
C GLU A 220 -3.23 4.77 3.08
N THR A 221 -2.05 5.00 3.64
CA THR A 221 -1.69 4.53 4.98
C THR A 221 -2.46 5.24 6.08
N ALA A 222 -2.74 6.54 5.94
CA ALA A 222 -3.62 7.27 6.85
C ALA A 222 -5.06 6.76 6.76
N GLY A 223 -5.57 6.49 5.57
CA GLY A 223 -6.91 5.95 5.33
C GLY A 223 -7.08 4.55 5.96
N LEU A 224 -6.12 3.64 5.71
CA LEU A 224 -6.11 2.31 6.32
C LEU A 224 -6.07 2.35 7.85
N THR A 225 -5.44 3.37 8.43
CA THR A 225 -5.33 3.52 9.88
C THR A 225 -6.55 4.18 10.50
N PHE A 226 -7.06 5.25 9.88
CA PHE A 226 -7.98 6.17 10.54
C PHE A 226 -9.39 6.26 9.95
N LEU A 227 -9.66 5.77 8.74
CA LEU A 227 -10.99 5.92 8.14
C LEU A 227 -12.08 5.26 8.97
N THR A 228 -11.81 4.05 9.49
CA THR A 228 -12.73 3.33 10.40
C THR A 228 -12.93 4.11 11.70
N LEU A 229 -11.86 4.53 12.37
CA LEU A 229 -11.94 5.31 13.61
C LEU A 229 -12.67 6.63 13.41
N TYR A 230 -12.43 7.30 12.29
CA TYR A 230 -13.12 8.54 11.95
C TYR A 230 -14.63 8.32 11.76
N ALA A 231 -15.03 7.29 11.05
CA ALA A 231 -16.44 6.97 10.87
C ALA A 231 -17.10 6.59 12.20
N MET A 232 -16.42 5.79 13.04
CA MET A 232 -16.91 5.43 14.39
C MET A 232 -17.08 6.66 15.29
N SER A 233 -16.17 7.64 15.22
CA SER A 233 -16.31 8.89 15.97
C SER A 233 -17.55 9.72 15.56
N LEU A 234 -18.10 9.45 14.38
CA LEU A 234 -19.35 10.05 13.86
C LEU A 234 -20.58 9.17 14.07
N GLY A 235 -20.46 8.08 14.88
CA GLY A 235 -21.56 7.22 15.26
C GLY A 235 -21.81 6.00 14.37
N TRP A 236 -20.91 5.69 13.44
CA TRP A 236 -21.00 4.45 12.65
C TRP A 236 -20.65 3.23 13.50
N GLY A 237 -21.36 2.12 13.28
CA GLY A 237 -20.96 0.83 13.84
C GLY A 237 -19.63 0.35 13.25
N GLU A 238 -18.81 -0.39 14.01
CA GLU A 238 -17.48 -0.84 13.61
C GLU A 238 -17.50 -1.60 12.28
N GLY A 239 -18.43 -2.54 12.09
CA GLY A 239 -18.55 -3.33 10.87
C GLY A 239 -18.77 -2.47 9.62
N ASP A 240 -19.73 -1.53 9.69
CA ASP A 240 -20.04 -0.62 8.59
C ASP A 240 -18.89 0.38 8.34
N ALA A 241 -18.29 0.91 9.42
CA ALA A 241 -17.17 1.83 9.34
C ALA A 241 -15.93 1.17 8.66
N THR A 242 -15.69 -0.09 8.96
CA THR A 242 -14.56 -0.84 8.37
C THR A 242 -14.79 -1.16 6.89
N GLN A 243 -16.04 -1.40 6.48
CA GLN A 243 -16.38 -1.60 5.08
C GLN A 243 -16.08 -0.38 4.20
N LEU A 244 -16.08 0.84 4.76
CA LEU A 244 -15.80 2.06 3.99
C LEU A 244 -14.46 1.98 3.25
N MET A 245 -13.43 1.42 3.91
CA MET A 245 -12.13 1.23 3.29
C MET A 245 -12.17 0.22 2.13
N ALA A 246 -12.93 -0.87 2.27
CA ALA A 246 -13.12 -1.85 1.22
C ALA A 246 -13.81 -1.22 -0.03
N TYR A 247 -14.85 -0.42 0.17
CA TYR A 247 -15.53 0.29 -0.92
C TYR A 247 -14.60 1.31 -1.61
N MET A 248 -13.81 2.03 -0.86
CA MET A 248 -12.81 2.97 -1.39
C MET A 248 -11.76 2.23 -2.24
N MET A 249 -11.24 1.11 -1.75
CA MET A 249 -10.30 0.26 -2.49
C MET A 249 -10.93 -0.36 -3.74
N PHE A 250 -12.19 -0.79 -3.64
CA PHE A 250 -12.91 -1.33 -4.80
C PHE A 250 -13.11 -0.27 -5.89
N GLY A 251 -13.45 0.96 -5.51
CA GLY A 251 -13.49 2.10 -6.44
C GLY A 251 -12.14 2.37 -7.08
N ALA A 252 -11.06 2.30 -6.28
CA ALA A 252 -9.69 2.43 -6.78
C ALA A 252 -9.34 1.38 -7.84
N ILE A 253 -9.87 0.16 -7.75
CA ILE A 253 -9.65 -0.89 -8.76
C ILE A 253 -10.49 -0.63 -10.01
N VAL A 254 -11.81 -0.43 -9.85
CA VAL A 254 -12.76 -0.37 -10.96
C VAL A 254 -12.54 0.86 -11.84
N LEU A 255 -12.26 2.02 -11.22
CA LEU A 255 -12.15 3.28 -11.96
C LEU A 255 -10.80 3.48 -12.65
N GLN A 256 -9.80 2.58 -12.46
CA GLN A 256 -8.53 2.68 -13.18
C GLN A 256 -8.70 2.58 -14.69
N VAL A 257 -9.62 1.73 -15.16
CA VAL A 257 -9.88 1.57 -16.62
C VAL A 257 -10.41 2.86 -17.24
N PRO A 258 -11.49 3.48 -16.74
CA PRO A 258 -11.99 4.75 -17.29
C PRO A 258 -11.00 5.90 -17.11
N ILE A 259 -10.22 5.95 -16.02
CA ILE A 259 -9.22 6.99 -15.81
C ILE A 259 -8.04 6.82 -16.78
N GLY A 260 -7.57 5.59 -16.98
CA GLY A 260 -6.57 5.29 -18.01
C GLY A 260 -7.01 5.70 -19.40
N TRP A 261 -8.26 5.36 -19.79
CA TRP A 261 -8.84 5.77 -21.05
C TRP A 261 -8.95 7.32 -21.19
N LEU A 262 -9.26 8.03 -20.11
CA LEU A 262 -9.27 9.48 -20.09
C LEU A 262 -7.87 10.05 -20.26
N GLY A 263 -6.87 9.42 -19.60
CA GLY A 263 -5.45 9.78 -19.72
C GLY A 263 -4.84 9.54 -21.09
N ASP A 264 -5.45 8.68 -21.92
CA ASP A 264 -5.03 8.48 -23.30
C ASP A 264 -5.61 9.55 -24.27
N ARG A 265 -6.64 10.30 -23.85
CA ARG A 265 -7.34 11.32 -24.65
C ARG A 265 -7.07 12.75 -24.23
N MET A 266 -6.61 12.95 -23.00
CA MET A 266 -6.35 14.27 -22.43
C MET A 266 -4.85 14.43 -22.13
N ASP A 267 -4.44 15.68 -21.95
CA ASP A 267 -3.12 15.96 -21.39
C ASP A 267 -3.01 15.39 -19.97
N ARG A 268 -2.12 14.42 -19.80
CA ARG A 268 -1.98 13.66 -18.54
C ARG A 268 -1.56 14.53 -17.36
N GLU A 269 -0.75 15.57 -17.59
CA GLU A 269 -0.31 16.48 -16.52
C GLU A 269 -1.47 17.34 -16.03
N ARG A 270 -2.29 17.88 -16.95
CA ARG A 270 -3.49 18.61 -16.57
C ARG A 270 -4.51 17.72 -15.88
N LEU A 271 -4.64 16.48 -16.36
CA LEU A 271 -5.56 15.51 -15.76
C LEU A 271 -5.13 15.15 -14.32
N ILE A 272 -3.84 14.96 -14.04
CA ILE A 272 -3.33 14.72 -12.67
C ILE A 272 -3.70 15.88 -11.75
N VAL A 273 -3.51 17.12 -12.20
CA VAL A 273 -3.87 18.31 -11.41
C VAL A 273 -5.37 18.36 -11.17
N ALA A 274 -6.18 18.06 -12.19
CA ALA A 274 -7.64 18.03 -12.06
C ALA A 274 -8.10 16.93 -11.07
N LEU A 275 -7.54 15.72 -11.17
CA LEU A 275 -7.85 14.63 -10.24
C LEU A 275 -7.44 14.99 -8.80
N ALA A 276 -6.29 15.62 -8.60
CA ALA A 276 -5.85 16.06 -7.28
C ALA A 276 -6.77 17.15 -6.69
N ALA A 277 -7.20 18.11 -7.51
CA ALA A 277 -8.16 19.13 -7.10
C ALA A 277 -9.53 18.52 -6.75
N VAL A 278 -10.03 17.59 -7.58
CA VAL A 278 -11.28 16.86 -7.32
C VAL A 278 -11.16 16.00 -6.05
N SER A 279 -10.00 15.36 -5.83
CA SER A 279 -9.75 14.60 -4.60
C SER A 279 -9.75 15.50 -3.35
N ALA A 280 -9.16 16.71 -3.45
CA ALA A 280 -9.19 17.68 -2.36
C ALA A 280 -10.63 18.14 -2.03
N LEU A 281 -11.41 18.50 -3.05
CA LEU A 281 -12.81 18.90 -2.90
C LEU A 281 -13.66 17.72 -2.37
N GLY A 282 -13.46 16.53 -2.91
CA GLY A 282 -14.16 15.33 -2.48
C GLY A 282 -13.91 15.03 -1.00
N ALA A 283 -12.66 15.15 -0.54
CA ALA A 283 -12.33 14.96 0.88
C ALA A 283 -13.02 16.01 1.78
N ALA A 284 -13.13 17.24 1.35
CA ALA A 284 -13.85 18.30 2.07
C ALA A 284 -15.37 18.01 2.21
N VAL A 285 -15.92 17.14 1.36
CA VAL A 285 -17.34 16.72 1.38
C VAL A 285 -17.56 15.53 2.32
N TRP A 286 -16.55 14.76 2.73
CA TRP A 286 -16.71 13.58 3.58
C TRP A 286 -17.56 13.84 4.83
N PRO A 287 -17.35 14.90 5.63
CA PRO A 287 -18.14 15.14 6.84
C PRO A 287 -19.65 15.20 6.59
N PHE A 288 -20.05 15.72 5.44
CA PHE A 288 -21.46 15.85 5.05
C PHE A 288 -22.03 14.53 4.50
N ALA A 289 -21.20 13.76 3.78
CA ALA A 289 -21.60 12.49 3.22
C ALA A 289 -21.81 11.42 4.30
N LEU A 290 -21.00 11.42 5.36
CA LEU A 290 -21.07 10.44 6.46
C LEU A 290 -22.37 10.50 7.25
N ALA A 291 -23.22 11.50 7.03
CA ALA A 291 -24.59 11.53 7.55
C ALA A 291 -25.55 10.56 6.83
N SER A 292 -25.19 10.06 5.63
CA SER A 292 -26.01 9.11 4.86
C SER A 292 -25.16 7.96 4.35
N PRO A 293 -25.44 6.70 4.75
CA PRO A 293 -24.67 5.53 4.32
C PRO A 293 -24.55 5.40 2.81
N ALA A 294 -25.66 5.52 2.06
CA ALA A 294 -25.64 5.39 0.60
C ALA A 294 -24.76 6.45 -0.08
N MET A 295 -24.81 7.71 0.42
CA MET A 295 -23.95 8.78 -0.09
C MET A 295 -22.50 8.53 0.24
N THR A 296 -22.19 8.03 1.43
CA THR A 296 -20.82 7.73 1.87
C THR A 296 -20.19 6.65 1.01
N TYR A 297 -20.88 5.52 0.81
CA TYR A 297 -20.38 4.44 -0.02
C TYR A 297 -20.13 4.89 -1.46
N ALA A 298 -21.08 5.62 -2.06
CA ALA A 298 -20.94 6.14 -3.40
C ALA A 298 -19.77 7.15 -3.51
N LEU A 299 -19.67 8.08 -2.57
CA LEU A 299 -18.61 9.10 -2.56
C LEU A 299 -17.23 8.45 -2.40
N LEU A 300 -17.05 7.55 -1.42
CA LEU A 300 -15.75 6.93 -1.18
C LEU A 300 -15.35 5.98 -2.32
N PHE A 301 -16.30 5.29 -2.95
CA PHE A 301 -16.04 4.50 -4.15
C PHE A 301 -15.49 5.39 -5.29
N VAL A 302 -16.17 6.48 -5.59
CA VAL A 302 -15.72 7.40 -6.66
C VAL A 302 -14.41 8.07 -6.27
N TRP A 303 -14.31 8.53 -5.01
CA TRP A 303 -13.15 9.23 -4.50
C TRP A 303 -11.89 8.34 -4.54
N GLY A 304 -11.99 7.09 -4.13
CA GLY A 304 -10.88 6.13 -4.15
C GLY A 304 -10.32 5.96 -5.57
N GLY A 305 -11.19 5.83 -6.56
CA GLY A 305 -10.76 5.73 -7.95
C GLY A 305 -10.09 7.00 -8.48
N VAL A 306 -10.70 8.17 -8.22
CA VAL A 306 -10.17 9.46 -8.64
C VAL A 306 -8.79 9.71 -8.00
N PHE A 307 -8.66 9.44 -6.72
CA PHE A 307 -7.41 9.63 -5.98
C PHE A 307 -6.28 8.71 -6.49
N VAL A 308 -6.52 7.41 -6.58
CA VAL A 308 -5.50 6.44 -7.05
C VAL A 308 -5.18 6.66 -8.54
N GLY A 309 -6.11 7.23 -9.29
CA GLY A 309 -5.90 7.65 -10.67
C GLY A 309 -4.73 8.62 -10.86
N ILE A 310 -4.41 9.45 -9.85
CA ILE A 310 -3.24 10.35 -9.86
C ILE A 310 -1.96 9.52 -10.02
N TYR A 311 -1.82 8.47 -9.23
CA TYR A 311 -0.66 7.58 -9.26
C TYR A 311 -0.59 6.78 -10.56
N THR A 312 -1.71 6.26 -11.05
CA THR A 312 -1.81 5.52 -12.31
C THR A 312 -1.36 6.36 -13.51
N LEU A 313 -1.85 7.60 -13.61
CA LEU A 313 -1.42 8.52 -14.67
C LEU A 313 0.05 8.91 -14.53
N MET A 314 0.54 9.05 -13.31
CA MET A 314 1.95 9.33 -13.05
C MET A 314 2.85 8.23 -13.56
N LEU A 315 2.51 6.95 -13.30
CA LEU A 315 3.24 5.81 -13.85
C LEU A 315 3.27 5.82 -15.38
N ALA A 316 2.14 6.18 -16.02
CA ALA A 316 2.05 6.31 -17.48
C ALA A 316 2.94 7.46 -18.03
N ILE A 317 3.05 8.59 -17.31
CA ILE A 317 3.94 9.70 -17.67
C ILE A 317 5.40 9.25 -17.55
N VAL A 318 5.79 8.64 -16.43
CA VAL A 318 7.16 8.15 -16.22
C VAL A 318 7.54 7.15 -17.30
N GLY A 319 6.67 6.16 -17.58
CA GLY A 319 6.91 5.15 -18.61
C GLY A 319 7.00 5.70 -20.04
N SER A 320 6.36 6.84 -20.32
CA SER A 320 6.41 7.47 -21.66
C SER A 320 7.58 8.44 -21.84
N ARG A 321 8.13 9.02 -20.77
CA ARG A 321 9.19 10.04 -20.82
C ARG A 321 10.60 9.53 -20.60
N PHE A 322 10.73 8.44 -19.83
CA PHE A 322 12.02 7.94 -19.41
C PHE A 322 12.23 6.51 -19.91
N SER A 323 13.48 6.15 -20.19
CA SER A 323 13.87 4.82 -20.66
C SER A 323 15.23 4.42 -20.10
N GLY A 324 15.65 3.17 -20.30
CA GLY A 324 16.95 2.67 -19.88
C GLY A 324 17.17 2.77 -18.35
N SER A 325 18.35 3.25 -17.95
CA SER A 325 18.72 3.34 -16.53
C SER A 325 17.94 4.40 -15.76
N ASP A 326 17.45 5.46 -16.43
CA ASP A 326 16.75 6.54 -15.77
C ASP A 326 15.36 6.11 -15.27
N ILE A 327 14.62 5.32 -16.04
CA ILE A 327 13.31 4.80 -15.57
C ILE A 327 13.46 3.88 -14.35
N ILE A 328 14.52 3.05 -14.34
CA ILE A 328 14.80 2.16 -13.19
C ILE A 328 15.10 2.99 -11.94
N GLY A 329 15.94 4.03 -12.10
CA GLY A 329 16.28 4.91 -11.00
C GLY A 329 15.10 5.74 -10.48
N ILE A 330 14.20 6.18 -11.37
CA ILE A 330 12.98 6.89 -10.99
C ILE A 330 12.06 5.98 -10.20
N TYR A 331 11.83 4.74 -10.63
CA TYR A 331 10.99 3.80 -9.86
C TYR A 331 11.60 3.46 -8.49
N ALA A 332 12.93 3.30 -8.40
CA ALA A 332 13.60 3.12 -7.11
C ALA A 332 13.42 4.35 -6.20
N GLY A 333 13.53 5.57 -6.77
CA GLY A 333 13.24 6.81 -6.05
C GLY A 333 11.78 6.89 -5.60
N MET A 334 10.83 6.52 -6.45
CA MET A 334 9.40 6.47 -6.09
C MET A 334 9.17 5.52 -4.90
N GLY A 335 9.82 4.35 -4.84
CA GLY A 335 9.74 3.45 -3.70
C GLY A 335 10.20 4.09 -2.40
N LEU A 336 11.31 4.85 -2.44
CA LEU A 336 11.78 5.60 -1.27
C LEU A 336 10.77 6.67 -0.84
N PHE A 337 10.20 7.42 -1.79
CA PHE A 337 9.18 8.44 -1.52
C PHE A 337 7.85 7.84 -1.05
N TRP A 338 7.52 6.63 -1.47
CA TRP A 338 6.42 5.87 -0.91
C TRP A 338 6.64 5.64 0.59
N GLY A 339 7.83 5.19 0.99
CA GLY A 339 8.19 5.00 2.40
C GLY A 339 8.12 6.30 3.21
N VAL A 340 8.57 7.43 2.64
CA VAL A 340 8.46 8.75 3.29
C VAL A 340 6.99 9.15 3.44
N GLY A 341 6.16 8.98 2.43
CA GLY A 341 4.72 9.25 2.50
C GLY A 341 4.03 8.40 3.56
N ALA A 342 4.31 7.10 3.57
CA ALA A 342 3.77 6.16 4.55
C ALA A 342 4.24 6.44 6.00
N LEU A 343 5.40 7.07 6.17
CA LEU A 343 5.88 7.53 7.47
C LEU A 343 5.15 8.79 7.94
N VAL A 344 5.02 9.77 7.07
CA VAL A 344 4.51 11.10 7.40
C VAL A 344 2.97 11.11 7.46
N GLY A 345 2.32 10.35 6.57
CA GLY A 345 0.86 10.35 6.42
C GLY A 345 0.10 10.02 7.70
N PRO A 346 0.26 8.82 8.29
CA PRO A 346 -0.45 8.45 9.51
C PRO A 346 -0.10 9.35 10.70
N ALA A 347 1.15 9.80 10.82
CA ALA A 347 1.56 10.70 11.88
C ALA A 347 0.81 12.03 11.79
N LEU A 348 0.82 12.68 10.62
CA LEU A 348 0.11 13.95 10.42
C LEU A 348 -1.41 13.79 10.50
N ALA A 349 -1.97 12.70 9.96
CA ALA A 349 -3.41 12.43 10.06
C ALA A 349 -3.84 12.22 11.52
N GLY A 350 -3.06 11.49 12.32
CA GLY A 350 -3.32 11.29 13.74
C GLY A 350 -3.32 12.59 14.52
N PHE A 351 -2.33 13.45 14.31
CA PHE A 351 -2.30 14.79 14.92
C PHE A 351 -3.46 15.67 14.45
N ALA A 352 -3.84 15.60 13.17
CA ALA A 352 -4.99 16.34 12.65
C ALA A 352 -6.30 15.88 13.29
N MET A 353 -6.50 14.56 13.46
CA MET A 353 -7.67 14.00 14.13
C MET A 353 -7.72 14.37 15.62
N GLN A 354 -6.58 14.36 16.29
CA GLN A 354 -6.51 14.80 17.69
C GLN A 354 -6.84 16.29 17.85
N ALA A 355 -6.50 17.11 16.85
CA ALA A 355 -6.72 18.54 16.86
C ALA A 355 -8.15 18.97 16.46
N ALA A 356 -8.84 18.17 15.62
CA ALA A 356 -10.15 18.52 15.07
C ALA A 356 -11.01 17.26 14.80
N GLY A 357 -12.32 17.34 15.09
CA GLY A 357 -13.25 16.23 14.83
C GLY A 357 -13.32 15.77 13.36
N HIS A 358 -12.96 16.64 12.42
CA HIS A 358 -12.84 16.32 10.99
C HIS A 358 -11.38 16.36 10.49
N GLY A 359 -10.43 16.00 11.38
CA GLY A 359 -8.99 16.07 11.09
C GLY A 359 -8.55 15.24 9.90
N LEU A 360 -9.09 14.01 9.74
CA LEU A 360 -8.73 13.15 8.62
C LEU A 360 -9.09 13.77 7.26
N PRO A 361 -10.35 14.18 6.97
CA PRO A 361 -10.68 14.81 5.70
C PRO A 361 -9.97 16.14 5.48
N ILE A 362 -9.70 16.92 6.54
CA ILE A 362 -8.90 18.16 6.45
C ILE A 362 -7.47 17.82 6.00
N PHE A 363 -6.82 16.85 6.63
CA PHE A 363 -5.48 16.38 6.23
C PHE A 363 -5.47 15.98 4.75
N VAL A 364 -6.41 15.12 4.33
CA VAL A 364 -6.51 14.62 2.95
C VAL A 364 -6.74 15.76 1.96
N ALA A 365 -7.66 16.68 2.26
CA ALA A 365 -7.96 17.82 1.40
C ALA A 365 -6.75 18.76 1.23
N LEU A 366 -6.05 19.06 2.33
CA LEU A 366 -4.84 19.89 2.31
C LEU A 366 -3.70 19.20 1.54
N ALA A 367 -3.46 17.92 1.76
CA ALA A 367 -2.41 17.18 1.08
C ALA A 367 -2.64 17.12 -0.45
N CYS A 368 -3.87 16.81 -0.88
CA CYS A 368 -4.24 16.81 -2.30
C CYS A 368 -4.16 18.23 -2.91
N GLY A 369 -4.63 19.24 -2.18
CA GLY A 369 -4.59 20.64 -2.64
C GLY A 369 -3.17 21.17 -2.79
N LEU A 370 -2.30 20.90 -1.81
CA LEU A 370 -0.87 21.26 -1.88
C LEU A 370 -0.17 20.56 -3.05
N PHE A 371 -0.46 19.28 -3.26
CA PHE A 371 0.09 18.56 -4.40
C PHE A 371 -0.40 19.14 -5.74
N ALA A 372 -1.69 19.45 -5.86
CA ALA A 372 -2.24 20.08 -7.07
C ALA A 372 -1.54 21.42 -7.39
N MET A 373 -1.33 22.26 -6.38
CA MET A 373 -0.61 23.52 -6.52
C MET A 373 0.85 23.32 -6.91
N ALA A 374 1.54 22.38 -6.29
CA ALA A 374 2.93 22.05 -6.59
C ALA A 374 3.08 21.52 -8.02
N ALA A 375 2.21 20.61 -8.46
CA ALA A 375 2.20 20.06 -9.81
C ALA A 375 1.96 21.15 -10.87
N LEU A 376 1.01 22.07 -10.62
CA LEU A 376 0.76 23.25 -11.47
C LEU A 376 2.00 24.16 -11.57
N ALA A 377 2.68 24.40 -10.46
CA ALA A 377 3.87 25.27 -10.44
C ALA A 377 5.03 24.67 -11.24
N VAL A 378 5.22 23.35 -11.16
CA VAL A 378 6.25 22.62 -11.92
C VAL A 378 5.90 22.64 -13.42
N GLY A 379 4.66 22.34 -13.80
CA GLY A 379 4.22 22.36 -15.20
C GLY A 379 4.38 23.73 -15.86
N ARG A 380 4.10 24.82 -15.14
CA ARG A 380 4.31 26.20 -15.64
C ARG A 380 5.78 26.56 -15.84
N ARG A 381 6.71 25.96 -15.06
CA ARG A 381 8.16 26.18 -15.23
C ARG A 381 8.72 25.43 -16.43
N ALA A 382 8.16 24.28 -16.75
CA ALA A 382 8.58 23.48 -17.91
C ALA A 382 8.12 24.07 -19.26
N MET A 383 7.14 25.00 -19.23
CA MET A 383 6.63 25.71 -20.42
C MET A 383 7.30 27.07 -20.65
N ARG A 384 8.15 27.53 -19.73
CA ARG A 384 8.98 28.74 -19.87
C ARG A 384 10.43 28.36 -20.20
#